data_63e6deb78909739b1a807c60383b4890
#
_entry.id   63e6deb78909739b1a807c60383b4890
#
_cell.length_a   1.000
_cell.length_b   1.000
_cell.length_c   1.000
_cell.angle_alpha   90.00
_cell.angle_beta   90.00
_cell.angle_gamma   90.00
#
_symmetry.space_group_name_H-M   'P 1'
#
loop_
_entity.id
_entity.type
_entity.pdbx_description
1 polymer ?
#
loop_
_entity_poly.entity_id
_entity_poly.type
_entity_poly.pdbx_seq_one_letter_code
_entity_poly.pdbx_strand_id
1 'polypeptide(L)'
;SHSLLKKLKKQSDYYNFNKPTVGSFFRDVNTRGLSATIADRKMWAEMKMNPTDLADVSGYTYTYLMNGQAPLKNWTGLFRPGEKIRLRFINGSAMTYFDIRIPGLKMTVVAADGQYVNPVTVDEFRIAVAETYDVIVEPQGEAYTIFAQSMDRTGYARGTLATREGLSAAVPPLDPRPLLTMEDMGMG
;
A
#
# COMPACT_ATOMS: atom_id res chain seq x y z
N SER A 1 10.78 4.34 -26.17
CA SER A 1 11.73 3.25 -25.92
C SER A 1 12.77 3.55 -24.84
N HIS A 2 13.26 4.80 -24.73
CA HIS A 2 14.26 5.17 -23.72
C HIS A 2 13.72 5.05 -22.27
N SER A 3 12.43 5.30 -22.09
CA SER A 3 11.77 5.14 -20.80
C SER A 3 11.64 3.66 -20.38
N LEU A 4 11.44 2.75 -21.35
CA LEU A 4 11.34 1.32 -21.10
C LEU A 4 12.69 0.74 -20.65
N LEU A 5 13.78 1.13 -21.33
CA LEU A 5 15.14 0.71 -20.95
C LEU A 5 15.55 1.22 -19.56
N LYS A 6 15.14 2.43 -19.19
CA LYS A 6 15.33 2.94 -17.83
C LYS A 6 14.55 2.15 -16.79
N LYS A 7 13.31 1.73 -17.13
CA LYS A 7 12.49 0.89 -16.26
C LYS A 7 13.06 -0.51 -16.07
N LEU A 8 13.68 -1.08 -17.10
CA LEU A 8 14.32 -2.40 -17.03
C LEU A 8 15.67 -2.38 -16.31
N LYS A 9 16.35 -1.23 -16.24
CA LYS A 9 17.59 -1.04 -15.50
C LYS A 9 17.33 -0.52 -14.08
N LYS A 10 16.34 -1.05 -13.40
CA LYS A 10 16.03 -0.66 -12.04
C LYS A 10 17.25 -0.90 -11.15
N GLN A 11 17.79 0.18 -10.60
CA GLN A 11 18.75 0.14 -9.48
C GLN A 11 17.93 0.32 -8.19
N SER A 12 18.42 -0.17 -7.06
CA SER A 12 17.75 -0.09 -5.76
C SER A 12 17.34 1.35 -5.37
N ASP A 13 18.04 2.35 -5.87
CA ASP A 13 17.79 3.76 -5.61
C ASP A 13 17.01 4.49 -6.73
N TYR A 14 16.53 3.78 -7.77
CA TYR A 14 15.89 4.39 -8.93
C TYR A 14 14.66 5.22 -8.60
N TYR A 15 13.89 4.83 -7.58
CA TYR A 15 12.71 5.53 -7.09
C TYR A 15 12.93 6.20 -5.73
N ASN A 16 14.17 6.40 -5.34
CA ASN A 16 14.49 7.01 -4.07
C ASN A 16 14.27 8.52 -4.12
N PHE A 17 13.15 8.96 -3.58
CA PHE A 17 12.77 10.36 -3.48
C PHE A 17 13.40 11.08 -2.27
N ASN A 18 13.96 10.33 -1.34
CA ASN A 18 14.67 10.84 -0.17
C ASN A 18 16.18 10.65 -0.27
N LYS A 19 16.72 10.68 -1.48
CA LYS A 19 18.14 10.59 -1.69
C LYS A 19 18.87 11.69 -0.91
N PRO A 20 19.87 11.35 -0.07
CA PRO A 20 20.62 12.33 0.68
C PRO A 20 21.29 13.34 -0.25
N THR A 21 20.95 14.60 -0.10
CA THR A 21 21.49 15.73 -0.87
C THR A 21 22.31 16.64 0.05
N VAL A 22 23.12 17.51 -0.55
CA VAL A 22 23.84 18.55 0.21
C VAL A 22 22.87 19.49 0.91
N GLY A 23 21.76 19.86 0.24
CA GLY A 23 20.73 20.70 0.85
C GLY A 23 20.02 20.04 2.03
N SER A 24 19.71 18.73 1.95
CA SER A 24 19.15 17.98 3.09
C SER A 24 20.16 17.85 4.22
N PHE A 25 21.48 17.73 3.92
CA PHE A 25 22.51 17.70 4.94
C PHE A 25 22.50 18.95 5.84
N PHE A 26 22.50 20.13 5.22
CA PHE A 26 22.46 21.37 6.01
C PHE A 26 21.18 21.53 6.81
N ARG A 27 20.05 21.09 6.26
CA ARG A 27 18.78 21.09 7.00
C ARG A 27 18.83 20.17 8.21
N ASP A 28 19.34 18.95 8.04
CA ASP A 28 19.44 17.94 9.08
C ASP A 28 20.43 18.38 10.18
N VAL A 29 21.56 18.99 9.79
CA VAL A 29 22.52 19.59 10.75
C VAL A 29 21.86 20.69 11.57
N ASN A 30 21.05 21.53 10.95
CA ASN A 30 20.36 22.62 11.66
C ASN A 30 19.30 22.12 12.64
N THR A 31 18.68 20.95 12.37
CA THR A 31 17.59 20.40 13.20
C THR A 31 18.07 19.39 14.23
N ARG A 32 19.05 18.56 13.92
CA ARG A 32 19.52 17.44 14.77
C ARG A 32 20.97 17.57 15.23
N GLY A 33 21.71 18.52 14.70
CA GLY A 33 23.13 18.72 14.97
C GLY A 33 24.05 17.91 14.05
N LEU A 34 25.30 18.33 13.97
CA LEU A 34 26.30 17.79 13.01
C LEU A 34 26.63 16.31 13.28
N SER A 35 26.90 15.95 14.53
CA SER A 35 27.31 14.59 14.91
C SER A 35 26.22 13.56 14.63
N ALA A 36 24.97 13.88 15.01
CA ALA A 36 23.82 13.00 14.75
C ALA A 36 23.55 12.83 13.25
N THR A 37 23.65 13.92 12.49
CA THR A 37 23.48 13.87 11.02
C THR A 37 24.53 13.02 10.33
N ILE A 38 25.80 13.13 10.75
CA ILE A 38 26.89 12.31 10.18
C ILE A 38 26.70 10.84 10.56
N ALA A 39 26.39 10.55 11.82
CA ALA A 39 26.16 9.18 12.28
C ALA A 39 25.01 8.50 11.52
N ASP A 40 23.88 9.18 11.37
CA ASP A 40 22.71 8.69 10.61
C ASP A 40 23.10 8.41 9.15
N ARG A 41 23.73 9.35 8.47
CA ARG A 41 24.14 9.17 7.06
C ARG A 41 25.16 8.07 6.86
N LYS A 42 26.12 7.93 7.79
CA LYS A 42 27.09 6.85 7.76
C LYS A 42 26.41 5.49 7.87
N MET A 43 25.47 5.35 8.78
CA MET A 43 24.72 4.12 9.01
C MET A 43 23.91 3.72 7.78
N TRP A 44 23.15 4.63 7.17
CA TRP A 44 22.43 4.37 5.92
C TRP A 44 23.37 3.99 4.76
N ALA A 45 24.54 4.63 4.68
CA ALA A 45 25.54 4.33 3.66
C ALA A 45 26.18 2.94 3.86
N GLU A 46 26.45 2.54 5.09
CA GLU A 46 26.98 1.20 5.42
C GLU A 46 25.98 0.09 5.07
N MET A 47 24.69 0.31 5.31
CA MET A 47 23.62 -0.61 4.93
C MET A 47 23.36 -0.64 3.42
N LYS A 48 23.88 0.32 2.65
CA LYS A 48 23.56 0.52 1.22
C LYS A 48 22.07 0.64 0.95
N MET A 49 21.34 1.20 1.89
CA MET A 49 19.88 1.40 1.85
C MET A 49 19.52 2.87 1.97
N ASN A 50 18.25 3.17 1.73
CA ASN A 50 17.67 4.49 1.90
C ASN A 50 16.34 4.37 2.65
N PRO A 51 15.91 5.40 3.39
CA PRO A 51 14.64 5.39 4.14
C PRO A 51 13.38 5.13 3.30
N THR A 52 13.46 5.24 1.98
CA THR A 52 12.36 4.97 1.05
C THR A 52 12.49 3.64 0.31
N ASP A 53 13.46 2.81 0.65
CA ASP A 53 13.70 1.49 0.04
C ASP A 53 12.78 0.43 0.67
N LEU A 54 11.47 0.61 0.45
CA LEU A 54 10.42 -0.21 1.03
C LEU A 54 9.95 -1.34 0.11
N ALA A 55 10.18 -1.23 -1.20
CA ALA A 55 9.65 -2.19 -2.16
C ALA A 55 10.41 -2.17 -3.50
N ASP A 56 10.72 -3.35 -4.01
CA ASP A 56 11.35 -3.53 -5.33
C ASP A 56 10.36 -3.35 -6.48
N VAL A 57 9.09 -3.63 -6.25
CA VAL A 57 8.01 -3.45 -7.23
C VAL A 57 7.20 -2.22 -6.86
N SER A 58 7.18 -1.24 -7.76
CA SER A 58 6.60 0.08 -7.51
C SER A 58 5.49 0.42 -8.49
N GLY A 59 4.47 1.14 -8.03
CA GLY A 59 3.40 1.72 -8.86
C GLY A 59 3.89 2.74 -9.89
N TYR A 60 5.12 3.23 -9.78
CA TYR A 60 5.74 4.05 -10.83
C TYR A 60 6.09 3.27 -12.09
N THR A 61 6.30 1.97 -11.96
CA THR A 61 6.68 1.10 -13.08
C THR A 61 5.56 0.18 -13.51
N TYR A 62 4.77 -0.28 -12.54
CA TYR A 62 3.73 -1.28 -12.73
C TYR A 62 2.36 -0.70 -12.42
N THR A 63 1.34 -1.28 -13.04
CA THR A 63 -0.06 -1.00 -12.71
C THR A 63 -0.58 -2.12 -11.82
N TYR A 64 -1.10 -1.78 -10.65
CA TYR A 64 -1.76 -2.74 -9.77
C TYR A 64 -3.16 -3.04 -10.28
N LEU A 65 -3.57 -4.29 -10.17
CA LEU A 65 -4.84 -4.78 -10.69
C LEU A 65 -5.69 -5.33 -9.54
N MET A 66 -7.00 -5.13 -9.63
CA MET A 66 -7.98 -5.84 -8.81
C MET A 66 -8.85 -6.70 -9.72
N ASN A 67 -8.86 -8.02 -9.49
CA ASN A 67 -9.52 -8.99 -10.35
C ASN A 67 -9.16 -8.83 -11.84
N GLY A 68 -7.87 -8.60 -12.13
CA GLY A 68 -7.36 -8.41 -13.49
C GLY A 68 -7.65 -7.05 -14.12
N GLN A 69 -8.27 -6.13 -13.39
CA GLN A 69 -8.66 -4.82 -13.90
C GLN A 69 -7.82 -3.69 -13.29
N ALA A 70 -7.30 -2.81 -14.16
CA ALA A 70 -6.62 -1.59 -13.73
C ALA A 70 -7.59 -0.62 -13.04
N PRO A 71 -7.10 0.33 -12.22
CA PRO A 71 -7.95 1.26 -11.49
C PRO A 71 -8.96 2.04 -12.34
N LEU A 72 -8.60 2.34 -13.59
CA LEU A 72 -9.51 3.04 -14.51
C LEU A 72 -10.71 2.18 -14.96
N LYS A 73 -10.54 0.86 -15.04
CA LYS A 73 -11.63 -0.05 -15.42
C LYS A 73 -12.58 -0.34 -14.27
N ASN A 74 -12.09 -0.23 -13.04
CA ASN A 74 -12.89 -0.28 -11.82
C ASN A 74 -13.80 -1.52 -11.74
N TRP A 75 -13.24 -2.67 -11.38
CA TRP A 75 -14.01 -3.88 -11.12
C TRP A 75 -15.18 -3.59 -10.16
N THR A 76 -16.37 -4.12 -10.48
CA THR A 76 -17.57 -3.91 -9.67
C THR A 76 -18.11 -5.24 -9.17
N GLY A 77 -18.30 -5.34 -7.85
CA GLY A 77 -19.06 -6.39 -7.19
C GLY A 77 -20.44 -5.88 -6.79
N LEU A 78 -21.49 -6.64 -7.13
CA LEU A 78 -22.86 -6.25 -6.83
C LEU A 78 -23.32 -6.81 -5.49
N PHE A 79 -24.12 -6.04 -4.75
CA PHE A 79 -24.73 -6.45 -3.50
C PHE A 79 -26.15 -5.90 -3.36
N ARG A 80 -26.92 -6.43 -2.40
CA ARG A 80 -28.22 -5.88 -1.99
C ARG A 80 -28.07 -5.18 -0.64
N PRO A 81 -28.66 -4.01 -0.43
CA PRO A 81 -28.59 -3.31 0.85
C PRO A 81 -29.01 -4.22 2.01
N GLY A 82 -28.22 -4.20 3.08
CA GLY A 82 -28.45 -5.03 4.27
C GLY A 82 -27.93 -6.47 4.20
N GLU A 83 -27.39 -6.90 3.06
CA GLU A 83 -26.70 -8.20 2.99
C GLU A 83 -25.40 -8.18 3.79
N LYS A 84 -25.12 -9.32 4.46
CA LYS A 84 -23.78 -9.64 4.95
C LYS A 84 -22.99 -10.26 3.81
N ILE A 85 -21.91 -9.58 3.41
CA ILE A 85 -21.09 -10.02 2.30
C ILE A 85 -19.76 -10.54 2.86
N ARG A 86 -19.37 -11.73 2.45
CA ARG A 86 -18.02 -12.25 2.69
C ARG A 86 -17.15 -11.92 1.50
N LEU A 87 -16.18 -11.04 1.72
CA LEU A 87 -15.14 -10.72 0.75
C LEU A 87 -13.90 -11.54 1.07
N ARG A 88 -13.38 -12.22 0.06
CA ARG A 88 -12.07 -12.87 0.15
C ARG A 88 -11.04 -12.05 -0.58
N PHE A 89 -10.06 -11.56 0.16
CA PHE A 89 -8.90 -10.87 -0.38
C PHE A 89 -7.74 -11.85 -0.53
N ILE A 90 -7.15 -11.86 -1.71
CA ILE A 90 -5.98 -12.69 -2.06
C ILE A 90 -4.95 -11.75 -2.64
N ASN A 91 -3.79 -11.64 -2.01
CA ASN A 91 -2.69 -10.89 -2.57
C ASN A 91 -1.83 -11.79 -3.49
N GLY A 92 -2.19 -11.82 -4.76
CA GLY A 92 -1.45 -12.55 -5.81
C GLY A 92 -0.32 -11.74 -6.46
N SER A 93 0.14 -10.65 -5.84
CA SER A 93 1.26 -9.85 -6.37
C SER A 93 2.60 -10.58 -6.20
N ALA A 94 3.59 -10.17 -7.00
CA ALA A 94 4.92 -10.77 -6.92
C ALA A 94 5.67 -10.39 -5.64
N MET A 95 5.58 -9.13 -5.18
CA MET A 95 6.38 -8.61 -4.07
C MET A 95 5.69 -7.49 -3.27
N THR A 96 4.52 -7.03 -3.69
CA THR A 96 3.90 -5.84 -3.11
C THR A 96 2.97 -6.19 -1.96
N TYR A 97 3.14 -5.54 -0.83
CA TYR A 97 2.17 -5.51 0.28
C TYR A 97 1.15 -4.40 0.03
N PHE A 98 -0.09 -4.65 0.40
CA PHE A 98 -1.16 -3.68 0.26
C PHE A 98 -1.84 -3.41 1.60
N ASP A 99 -2.19 -2.13 1.82
CA ASP A 99 -3.12 -1.73 2.87
C ASP A 99 -4.50 -1.59 2.25
N ILE A 100 -5.46 -2.35 2.78
CA ILE A 100 -6.81 -2.47 2.22
C ILE A 100 -7.80 -1.80 3.16
N ARG A 101 -8.59 -0.88 2.60
CA ARG A 101 -9.71 -0.24 3.30
C ARG A 101 -10.91 -0.06 2.37
N ILE A 102 -12.08 0.04 2.96
CA ILE A 102 -13.32 0.40 2.28
C ILE A 102 -13.88 1.63 2.99
N PRO A 103 -13.62 2.85 2.49
CA PRO A 103 -14.05 4.06 3.18
C PRO A 103 -15.55 4.04 3.52
N GLY A 104 -15.87 4.33 4.79
CA GLY A 104 -17.23 4.32 5.29
C GLY A 104 -17.82 2.95 5.61
N LEU A 105 -17.03 1.86 5.53
CA LEU A 105 -17.49 0.51 5.80
C LEU A 105 -16.47 -0.24 6.68
N LYS A 106 -16.90 -0.71 7.84
CA LYS A 106 -16.09 -1.57 8.71
C LYS A 106 -15.96 -2.96 8.12
N MET A 107 -14.81 -3.58 8.33
CA MET A 107 -14.50 -4.95 7.89
C MET A 107 -14.26 -5.84 9.11
N THR A 108 -15.02 -6.92 9.24
CA THR A 108 -14.79 -7.91 10.30
C THR A 108 -14.01 -9.07 9.73
N VAL A 109 -12.73 -9.18 10.09
CA VAL A 109 -11.86 -10.28 9.69
C VAL A 109 -12.33 -11.55 10.40
N VAL A 110 -12.61 -12.61 9.64
CA VAL A 110 -13.13 -13.89 10.15
C VAL A 110 -12.24 -15.08 9.80
N ALA A 111 -11.37 -14.96 8.80
CA ALA A 111 -10.39 -15.97 8.46
C ALA A 111 -9.12 -15.35 7.88
N ALA A 112 -7.97 -16.00 8.10
CA ALA A 112 -6.68 -15.69 7.54
C ALA A 112 -6.03 -16.99 7.04
N ASP A 113 -5.51 -16.99 5.82
CA ASP A 113 -4.86 -18.14 5.16
C ASP A 113 -5.67 -19.43 5.28
N GLY A 114 -6.99 -19.33 5.07
CA GLY A 114 -7.91 -20.46 5.13
C GLY A 114 -8.27 -20.95 6.53
N GLN A 115 -7.75 -20.34 7.60
CA GLN A 115 -8.04 -20.66 8.99
C GLN A 115 -9.01 -19.64 9.58
N TYR A 116 -10.03 -20.11 10.31
CA TYR A 116 -10.90 -19.22 11.07
C TYR A 116 -10.12 -18.58 12.22
N VAL A 117 -10.34 -17.29 12.41
CA VAL A 117 -9.75 -16.52 13.52
C VAL A 117 -10.85 -15.97 14.42
N ASN A 118 -10.49 -15.53 15.62
CA ASN A 118 -11.41 -14.76 16.44
C ASN A 118 -11.76 -13.48 15.68
N PRO A 119 -13.06 -13.18 15.45
CA PRO A 119 -13.46 -12.05 14.64
C PRO A 119 -12.92 -10.71 15.19
N VAL A 120 -12.29 -9.93 14.34
CA VAL A 120 -11.79 -8.59 14.67
C VAL A 120 -12.31 -7.60 13.65
N THR A 121 -12.95 -6.51 14.13
CA THR A 121 -13.45 -5.45 13.26
C THR A 121 -12.40 -4.35 13.13
N VAL A 122 -12.06 -4.02 11.89
CA VAL A 122 -11.02 -3.06 11.53
C VAL A 122 -11.51 -2.08 10.47
N ASP A 123 -10.85 -0.95 10.35
CA ASP A 123 -11.04 0.01 9.26
C ASP A 123 -10.11 -0.27 8.08
N GLU A 124 -8.93 -0.81 8.37
CA GLU A 124 -7.89 -1.13 7.41
C GLU A 124 -7.11 -2.36 7.88
N PHE A 125 -6.57 -3.15 6.96
CA PHE A 125 -5.63 -4.21 7.25
C PHE A 125 -4.56 -4.31 6.17
N ARG A 126 -3.36 -4.74 6.56
CA ARG A 126 -2.27 -5.04 5.63
C ARG A 126 -2.33 -6.49 5.20
N ILE A 127 -2.13 -6.74 3.90
CA ILE A 127 -2.03 -8.08 3.33
C ILE A 127 -0.68 -8.25 2.64
N ALA A 128 0.09 -9.21 3.10
CA ALA A 128 1.37 -9.58 2.52
C ALA A 128 1.19 -10.43 1.26
N VAL A 129 2.29 -10.65 0.55
CA VAL A 129 2.30 -11.52 -0.64
C VAL A 129 1.88 -12.94 -0.25
N ALA A 130 1.03 -13.54 -1.07
CA ALA A 130 0.43 -14.86 -0.90
C ALA A 130 -0.52 -15.03 0.30
N GLU A 131 -0.75 -13.99 1.10
CA GLU A 131 -1.75 -14.04 2.17
C GLU A 131 -3.17 -13.95 1.63
N THR A 132 -4.09 -14.53 2.39
CA THR A 132 -5.53 -14.43 2.16
C THR A 132 -6.26 -14.01 3.43
N TYR A 133 -7.22 -13.09 3.29
CA TYR A 133 -8.11 -12.68 4.37
C TYR A 133 -9.56 -12.77 3.92
N ASP A 134 -10.42 -13.36 4.76
CA ASP A 134 -11.85 -13.28 4.58
C ASP A 134 -12.42 -12.27 5.57
N VAL A 135 -13.16 -11.32 5.06
CA VAL A 135 -13.83 -10.30 5.87
C VAL A 135 -15.33 -10.28 5.61
N ILE A 136 -16.11 -9.99 6.64
CA ILE A 136 -17.54 -9.72 6.53
C ILE A 136 -17.76 -8.22 6.54
N VAL A 137 -18.57 -7.74 5.61
CA VAL A 137 -19.03 -6.36 5.52
C VAL A 137 -20.54 -6.31 5.41
N GLU A 138 -21.15 -5.22 5.90
CA GLU A 138 -22.60 -5.00 5.88
C GLU A 138 -22.91 -3.62 5.26
N PRO A 139 -22.80 -3.46 3.94
CA PRO A 139 -23.00 -2.19 3.29
C PRO A 139 -24.49 -1.77 3.34
N GLN A 140 -24.70 -0.48 3.70
CA GLN A 140 -26.05 0.12 3.78
C GLN A 140 -26.29 1.17 2.69
N GLY A 141 -25.21 1.73 2.13
CA GLY A 141 -25.26 2.73 1.06
C GLY A 141 -25.34 2.10 -0.33
N GLU A 142 -25.29 2.91 -1.36
CA GLU A 142 -25.41 2.44 -2.75
C GLU A 142 -24.08 1.98 -3.37
N ALA A 143 -22.96 2.58 -2.98
CA ALA A 143 -21.64 2.26 -3.52
C ALA A 143 -20.52 2.54 -2.53
N TYR A 144 -19.47 1.70 -2.56
CA TYR A 144 -18.26 1.82 -1.77
C TYR A 144 -17.05 1.49 -2.62
N THR A 145 -15.96 2.21 -2.42
CA THR A 145 -14.66 1.89 -3.05
C THR A 145 -13.91 0.89 -2.20
N ILE A 146 -13.54 -0.25 -2.77
CA ILE A 146 -12.50 -1.12 -2.23
C ILE A 146 -11.17 -0.53 -2.68
N PHE A 147 -10.35 -0.08 -1.73
CA PHE A 147 -9.09 0.61 -2.00
C PHE A 147 -7.93 -0.18 -1.42
N ALA A 148 -6.99 -0.56 -2.29
CA ALA A 148 -5.79 -1.31 -1.93
C ALA A 148 -4.57 -0.50 -2.36
N GLN A 149 -3.97 0.24 -1.44
CA GLN A 149 -2.77 1.03 -1.70
C GLN A 149 -1.51 0.22 -1.43
N SER A 150 -0.50 0.38 -2.25
CA SER A 150 0.80 -0.25 -2.01
C SER A 150 1.46 0.30 -0.74
N MET A 151 2.19 -0.55 -0.02
CA MET A 151 2.87 -0.17 1.22
C MET A 151 3.81 1.03 1.03
N ASP A 152 4.46 1.14 -0.12
CA ASP A 152 5.34 2.26 -0.48
C ASP A 152 4.61 3.52 -0.97
N ARG A 153 3.27 3.48 -1.02
CA ARG A 153 2.40 4.59 -1.45
C ARG A 153 2.69 5.11 -2.86
N THR A 154 3.13 4.24 -3.77
CA THR A 154 3.42 4.61 -5.17
C THR A 154 2.26 4.36 -6.10
N GLY A 155 1.25 3.60 -5.68
CA GLY A 155 0.08 3.29 -6.48
C GLY A 155 -0.96 2.51 -5.70
N TYR A 156 -2.06 2.20 -6.37
CA TYR A 156 -3.18 1.46 -5.77
C TYR A 156 -3.90 0.59 -6.81
N ALA A 157 -4.58 -0.44 -6.33
CA ALA A 157 -5.65 -1.11 -7.05
C ALA A 157 -6.99 -0.70 -6.42
N ARG A 158 -8.06 -0.72 -7.21
CA ARG A 158 -9.40 -0.44 -6.71
C ARG A 158 -10.46 -1.31 -7.35
N GLY A 159 -11.56 -1.45 -6.64
CA GLY A 159 -12.83 -1.96 -7.11
C GLY A 159 -13.97 -1.19 -6.46
N THR A 160 -15.18 -1.49 -6.87
CA THR A 160 -16.39 -0.90 -6.31
C THR A 160 -17.32 -2.02 -5.83
N LEU A 161 -17.88 -1.88 -4.63
CA LEU A 161 -19.08 -2.59 -4.22
C LEU A 161 -20.27 -1.67 -4.51
N ALA A 162 -21.26 -2.15 -5.24
CA ALA A 162 -22.39 -1.32 -5.63
C ALA A 162 -23.71 -2.12 -5.66
N THR A 163 -24.85 -1.42 -5.52
CA THR A 163 -26.18 -2.03 -5.62
C THR A 163 -26.60 -2.28 -7.07
N ARG A 164 -25.93 -1.65 -8.03
CA ARG A 164 -26.14 -1.78 -9.48
C ARG A 164 -24.91 -1.38 -10.26
N GLU A 165 -24.81 -1.85 -11.48
CA GLU A 165 -23.77 -1.46 -12.41
C GLU A 165 -23.72 0.06 -12.67
N GLY A 166 -22.54 0.58 -12.97
CA GLY A 166 -22.33 1.99 -13.32
C GLY A 166 -22.23 2.95 -12.12
N LEU A 167 -22.48 2.49 -10.90
CA LEU A 167 -22.21 3.28 -9.71
C LEU A 167 -20.72 3.25 -9.37
N SER A 168 -20.25 4.35 -8.79
CA SER A 168 -18.90 4.47 -8.25
C SER A 168 -18.90 5.30 -6.98
N ALA A 169 -17.91 5.10 -6.12
CA ALA A 169 -17.68 5.93 -4.95
C ALA A 169 -16.35 6.66 -5.08
N ALA A 170 -16.14 7.68 -4.24
CA ALA A 170 -14.90 8.43 -4.24
C ALA A 170 -13.70 7.51 -3.95
N VAL A 171 -12.60 7.73 -4.67
CA VAL A 171 -11.32 7.06 -4.42
C VAL A 171 -10.54 7.93 -3.45
N PRO A 172 -10.14 7.40 -2.29
CA PRO A 172 -9.33 8.18 -1.36
C PRO A 172 -7.96 8.51 -1.95
N PRO A 173 -7.32 9.60 -1.52
CA PRO A 173 -5.92 9.85 -1.87
C PRO A 173 -5.03 8.77 -1.26
N LEU A 174 -3.85 8.57 -1.85
CA LEU A 174 -2.79 7.78 -1.22
C LEU A 174 -2.36 8.43 0.09
N ASP A 175 -2.10 7.62 1.08
CA ASP A 175 -1.55 8.10 2.34
C ASP A 175 -0.12 8.66 2.16
N PRO A 176 0.40 9.44 3.11
CA PRO A 176 1.80 9.85 3.11
C PRO A 176 2.73 8.65 3.03
N ARG A 177 3.84 8.80 2.31
CA ARG A 177 4.84 7.73 2.21
C ARG A 177 5.47 7.45 3.56
N PRO A 178 5.50 6.19 3.98
CA PRO A 178 6.27 5.83 5.16
C PRO A 178 7.78 5.96 4.86
N LEU A 179 8.52 6.32 5.88
CA LEU A 179 9.98 6.30 5.87
C LEU A 179 10.42 5.23 6.85
N LEU A 180 11.39 4.40 6.45
CA LEU A 180 12.03 3.48 7.37
C LEU A 180 12.79 4.27 8.43
N THR A 181 12.64 3.85 9.67
CA THR A 181 13.42 4.33 10.80
C THR A 181 14.35 3.23 11.31
N MET A 182 15.31 3.59 12.16
CA MET A 182 16.17 2.60 12.79
C MET A 182 15.42 1.67 13.74
N GLU A 183 14.33 2.16 14.34
CA GLU A 183 13.42 1.36 15.17
C GLU A 183 12.73 0.27 14.34
N ASP A 184 12.26 0.60 13.13
CA ASP A 184 11.63 -0.37 12.22
C ASP A 184 12.59 -1.50 11.83
N MET A 185 13.90 -1.24 11.86
CA MET A 185 14.93 -2.22 11.55
C MET A 185 15.49 -2.94 12.78
N GLY A 186 14.91 -2.72 13.95
CA GLY A 186 15.34 -3.36 15.20
C GLY A 186 16.70 -2.90 15.70
N MET A 187 17.16 -1.70 15.28
CA MET A 187 18.45 -1.09 15.64
C MET A 187 18.27 0.15 16.53
N GLY A 188 17.13 0.24 17.25
CA GLY A 188 16.84 1.29 18.22
C GLY A 188 17.32 0.95 19.61
#